data_9b69fa2ab185010489ae841f702b1cbe
#
_entry.id   9b69fa2ab185010489ae841f702b1cbe
#
_cell.length_a   1.000
_cell.length_b   1.000
_cell.length_c   1.000
_cell.angle_alpha   90.00
_cell.angle_beta   90.00
_cell.angle_gamma   90.00
#
_symmetry.space_group_name_H-M   'P 1'
#
loop_
_entity.id
_entity.type
_entity.pdbx_description
1 polymer ?
#
loop_
_entity_poly.entity_id
_entity_poly.type
_entity_poly.pdbx_seq_one_letter_code
_entity_poly.pdbx_strand_id
1 'polypeptide(L)'
;EDDFFDVDYVAHELGHQFSAEHTWNGANGGCGPDQRGEESAYEPGSGSSIMSYAGLCGADDIENAVDALFHHQSFDQIITHTREGAGSACGREDIVANTAPQVDAGPDFVVPKGTPLVIIGSATDQEQTSLAYSWEQRDLGPQAALADPDDGRVPLFRMLEATSLPERYLPALATVVSGEVDLKERIPQVGREMTLRFSVRDGAGGVQSDDAVITVDSDSGPFLVLTPNGGEQLG
;
A
#
# COMPACT_ATOMS: atom_id res chain seq x y z
N GLU A 1 8.35 10.92 -20.90
CA GLU A 1 8.44 9.65 -21.67
C GLU A 1 8.51 8.57 -20.60
N ASP A 2 7.43 7.78 -20.50
CA ASP A 2 7.33 6.71 -19.51
C ASP A 2 8.29 5.61 -19.97
N ASP A 3 9.30 5.34 -19.17
CA ASP A 3 10.30 4.32 -19.46
C ASP A 3 9.82 2.96 -18.94
N PHE A 4 8.78 2.43 -19.56
CA PHE A 4 8.23 1.12 -19.24
C PHE A 4 9.30 0.03 -19.16
N PHE A 5 10.31 0.09 -20.01
CA PHE A 5 11.33 -0.95 -20.03
C PHE A 5 12.16 -0.95 -18.75
N ASP A 6 12.57 0.21 -18.27
CA ASP A 6 13.46 0.29 -17.12
C ASP A 6 12.74 0.02 -15.80
N VAL A 7 11.50 0.47 -15.65
CA VAL A 7 10.74 0.31 -14.39
C VAL A 7 9.91 -0.98 -14.40
N ASP A 8 9.06 -1.19 -15.43
CA ASP A 8 8.12 -2.32 -15.45
C ASP A 8 8.82 -3.67 -15.68
N TYR A 9 10.02 -3.68 -16.30
CA TYR A 9 10.75 -4.91 -16.58
C TYR A 9 12.08 -4.99 -15.83
N VAL A 10 13.02 -4.06 -16.08
CA VAL A 10 14.38 -4.20 -15.52
C VAL A 10 14.37 -4.10 -14.00
N ALA A 11 13.67 -3.12 -13.42
CA ALA A 11 13.58 -2.99 -11.97
C ALA A 11 12.82 -4.16 -11.34
N HIS A 12 11.76 -4.66 -12.00
CA HIS A 12 11.00 -5.84 -11.58
C HIS A 12 11.89 -7.09 -11.53
N GLU A 13 12.59 -7.40 -12.61
CA GLU A 13 13.47 -8.58 -12.68
C GLU A 13 14.65 -8.46 -11.70
N LEU A 14 15.19 -7.26 -11.49
CA LEU A 14 16.17 -7.02 -10.43
C LEU A 14 15.56 -7.27 -9.05
N GLY A 15 14.32 -6.89 -8.80
CA GLY A 15 13.62 -7.24 -7.57
C GLY A 15 13.65 -8.74 -7.30
N HIS A 16 13.35 -9.58 -8.30
CA HIS A 16 13.44 -11.03 -8.18
C HIS A 16 14.87 -11.52 -7.88
N GLN A 17 15.90 -10.90 -8.47
CA GLN A 17 17.29 -11.24 -8.14
C GLN A 17 17.64 -10.96 -6.67
N PHE A 18 16.92 -10.04 -6.02
CA PHE A 18 17.05 -9.75 -4.61
C PHE A 18 15.95 -10.38 -3.75
N SER A 19 15.31 -11.44 -4.25
CA SER A 19 14.29 -12.25 -3.58
C SER A 19 12.95 -11.53 -3.32
N ALA A 20 12.64 -10.44 -3.99
CA ALA A 20 11.30 -9.88 -3.97
C ALA A 20 10.35 -10.75 -4.80
N GLU A 21 9.18 -11.03 -4.26
CA GLU A 21 8.11 -11.78 -4.90
C GLU A 21 7.00 -10.85 -5.39
N HIS A 22 6.10 -11.36 -6.24
CA HIS A 22 4.97 -10.60 -6.75
C HIS A 22 4.04 -10.14 -5.62
N THR A 23 3.53 -8.91 -5.74
CA THR A 23 2.73 -8.25 -4.69
C THR A 23 1.22 -8.23 -4.97
N TRP A 24 0.80 -8.58 -6.17
CA TRP A 24 -0.58 -8.53 -6.62
C TRP A 24 -1.44 -9.71 -6.11
N ASN A 25 -2.76 -9.46 -5.91
CA ASN A 25 -3.74 -10.46 -5.45
C ASN A 25 -4.81 -10.81 -6.49
N GLY A 26 -4.75 -10.23 -7.70
CA GLY A 26 -5.72 -10.44 -8.78
C GLY A 26 -5.81 -11.90 -9.25
N ALA A 27 -6.87 -12.20 -10.02
CA ALA A 27 -7.17 -13.55 -10.52
C ALA A 27 -7.41 -13.61 -12.03
N ASN A 28 -7.34 -12.48 -12.74
CA ASN A 28 -7.63 -12.37 -14.16
C ASN A 28 -6.36 -12.10 -14.99
N GLY A 29 -6.45 -12.36 -16.29
CA GLY A 29 -5.36 -12.06 -17.23
C GLY A 29 -4.06 -12.75 -16.88
N GLY A 30 -2.96 -11.99 -16.79
CA GLY A 30 -1.64 -12.45 -16.36
C GLY A 30 -1.50 -12.73 -14.87
N CYS A 31 -2.48 -12.31 -14.05
CA CYS A 31 -2.55 -12.59 -12.62
C CYS A 31 -3.01 -14.04 -12.35
N GLY A 32 -2.31 -15.02 -12.94
CA GLY A 32 -2.59 -16.44 -12.74
C GLY A 32 -2.04 -16.97 -11.42
N PRO A 33 -2.63 -18.03 -10.86
CA PRO A 33 -2.25 -18.57 -9.55
C PRO A 33 -0.78 -19.03 -9.49
N ASP A 34 -0.21 -19.48 -10.61
CA ASP A 34 1.17 -19.98 -10.67
C ASP A 34 2.22 -18.86 -10.56
N GLN A 35 1.81 -17.61 -10.71
CA GLN A 35 2.69 -16.45 -10.64
C GLN A 35 2.48 -15.60 -9.37
N ARG A 36 1.45 -15.92 -8.58
CA ARG A 36 1.12 -15.18 -7.37
C ARG A 36 2.07 -15.54 -6.22
N GLY A 37 2.65 -14.52 -5.58
CA GLY A 37 3.37 -14.68 -4.31
C GLY A 37 2.39 -14.79 -3.15
N GLU A 38 2.13 -15.99 -2.62
CA GLU A 38 1.13 -16.18 -1.56
C GLU A 38 1.42 -15.38 -0.28
N GLU A 39 2.72 -15.20 0.03
CA GLU A 39 3.19 -14.48 1.24
C GLU A 39 3.50 -13.00 0.96
N SER A 40 3.27 -12.53 -0.25
CA SER A 40 3.58 -11.15 -0.67
C SER A 40 2.43 -10.43 -1.40
N ALA A 41 1.30 -11.09 -1.64
CA ALA A 41 0.15 -10.58 -2.38
C ALA A 41 -0.69 -9.59 -1.56
N TYR A 42 -0.11 -8.43 -1.24
CA TYR A 42 -0.74 -7.38 -0.43
C TYR A 42 -1.50 -6.32 -1.23
N GLU A 43 -1.33 -6.30 -2.56
CA GLU A 43 -1.96 -5.30 -3.41
C GLU A 43 -3.24 -5.84 -4.08
N PRO A 44 -4.35 -5.07 -4.11
CA PRO A 44 -5.57 -5.50 -4.78
C PRO A 44 -5.39 -5.55 -6.30
N GLY A 45 -6.11 -6.43 -6.97
CA GLY A 45 -6.07 -6.57 -8.43
C GLY A 45 -4.66 -6.84 -8.94
N SER A 46 -4.25 -6.13 -9.99
CA SER A 46 -2.89 -6.21 -10.56
C SER A 46 -1.80 -5.68 -9.65
N GLY A 47 -2.16 -4.91 -8.60
CA GLY A 47 -1.21 -4.05 -7.92
C GLY A 47 -0.74 -2.88 -8.78
N SER A 48 0.09 -2.02 -8.21
CA SER A 48 0.72 -0.89 -8.92
C SER A 48 2.20 -0.70 -8.58
N SER A 49 2.77 -1.45 -7.64
CA SER A 49 4.20 -1.37 -7.30
C SER A 49 5.08 -2.06 -8.34
N ILE A 50 6.41 -1.89 -8.25
CA ILE A 50 7.37 -2.49 -9.18
C ILE A 50 7.19 -4.02 -9.28
N MET A 51 6.93 -4.73 -8.16
CA MET A 51 6.73 -6.18 -8.19
C MET A 51 5.29 -6.60 -8.51
N SER A 52 4.48 -5.68 -9.02
CA SER A 52 3.11 -5.93 -9.47
C SER A 52 3.03 -6.30 -10.95
N TYR A 53 1.80 -6.54 -11.43
CA TYR A 53 1.49 -6.83 -12.83
C TYR A 53 0.54 -5.80 -13.45
N ALA A 54 0.75 -4.52 -13.14
CA ALA A 54 -0.03 -3.43 -13.70
C ALA A 54 -0.07 -3.49 -15.23
N GLY A 55 -1.28 -3.40 -15.81
CA GLY A 55 -1.51 -3.52 -17.24
C GLY A 55 -1.52 -4.94 -17.82
N LEU A 56 -1.32 -5.99 -17.00
CA LEU A 56 -1.24 -7.37 -17.46
C LEU A 56 -2.40 -8.25 -16.98
N CYS A 57 -3.21 -7.79 -16.03
CA CYS A 57 -4.24 -8.59 -15.37
C CYS A 57 -5.66 -8.36 -15.93
N GLY A 58 -5.79 -7.65 -17.04
CA GLY A 58 -7.06 -7.47 -17.77
C GLY A 58 -8.13 -6.80 -16.91
N ALA A 59 -9.17 -7.52 -16.49
CA ALA A 59 -10.25 -6.94 -15.67
C ALA A 59 -9.81 -6.55 -14.25
N ASP A 60 -8.66 -7.04 -13.80
CA ASP A 60 -8.11 -6.73 -12.49
C ASP A 60 -7.03 -5.63 -12.55
N ASP A 61 -6.78 -5.03 -13.71
CA ASP A 61 -5.81 -3.95 -13.80
C ASP A 61 -6.29 -2.71 -13.05
N ILE A 62 -5.46 -2.26 -12.10
CA ILE A 62 -5.71 -1.01 -11.38
C ILE A 62 -4.98 0.18 -12.03
N GLU A 63 -3.86 -0.09 -12.71
CA GLU A 63 -3.11 0.87 -13.52
C GLU A 63 -2.59 0.19 -14.79
N ASN A 64 -2.18 0.99 -15.78
CA ASN A 64 -1.62 0.50 -17.04
C ASN A 64 -0.11 0.26 -17.00
N ALA A 65 0.56 0.80 -15.99
CA ALA A 65 2.00 0.70 -15.75
C ALA A 65 2.24 0.72 -14.23
N VAL A 66 3.42 0.27 -13.80
CA VAL A 66 3.78 0.31 -12.38
C VAL A 66 4.20 1.71 -11.95
N ASP A 67 3.93 2.03 -10.70
CA ASP A 67 4.54 3.17 -10.01
C ASP A 67 6.02 2.84 -9.72
N ALA A 68 6.92 3.80 -9.90
CA ALA A 68 8.36 3.60 -9.71
C ALA A 68 8.76 3.45 -8.23
N LEU A 69 8.10 2.55 -7.52
CA LEU A 69 8.26 2.32 -6.10
C LEU A 69 8.05 0.84 -5.76
N PHE A 70 8.92 0.27 -4.94
CA PHE A 70 8.71 -1.04 -4.34
C PHE A 70 7.68 -0.94 -3.21
N HIS A 71 6.71 -1.86 -3.19
CA HIS A 71 5.87 -2.10 -2.02
C HIS A 71 6.74 -2.42 -0.80
N HIS A 72 6.29 -2.06 0.39
CA HIS A 72 7.07 -2.29 1.62
C HIS A 72 7.45 -3.77 1.80
N GLN A 73 6.59 -4.70 1.38
CA GLN A 73 6.90 -6.14 1.41
C GLN A 73 8.12 -6.49 0.56
N SER A 74 8.20 -5.96 -0.66
CA SER A 74 9.36 -6.17 -1.54
C SER A 74 10.63 -5.57 -0.92
N PHE A 75 10.50 -4.41 -0.29
CA PHE A 75 11.59 -3.78 0.44
C PHE A 75 12.08 -4.67 1.59
N ASP A 76 11.17 -5.22 2.42
CA ASP A 76 11.52 -6.15 3.49
C ASP A 76 12.25 -7.40 2.97
N GLN A 77 11.78 -7.98 1.86
CA GLN A 77 12.40 -9.15 1.23
C GLN A 77 13.80 -8.83 0.71
N ILE A 78 13.99 -7.69 0.02
CA ILE A 78 15.28 -7.23 -0.49
C ILE A 78 16.26 -6.98 0.66
N ILE A 79 15.84 -6.33 1.72
CA ILE A 79 16.68 -6.08 2.90
C ILE A 79 17.07 -7.39 3.58
N THR A 80 16.13 -8.30 3.78
CA THR A 80 16.40 -9.63 4.35
C THR A 80 17.41 -10.39 3.49
N HIS A 81 17.22 -10.41 2.17
CA HIS A 81 18.16 -11.08 1.25
C HIS A 81 19.56 -10.49 1.33
N THR A 82 19.68 -9.16 1.31
CA THR A 82 20.97 -8.45 1.23
C THR A 82 21.70 -8.35 2.56
N ARG A 83 20.98 -8.39 3.69
CA ARG A 83 21.56 -8.22 5.03
C ARG A 83 21.75 -9.52 5.80
N GLU A 84 20.80 -10.45 5.65
CA GLU A 84 20.72 -11.67 6.47
C GLU A 84 20.75 -12.94 5.61
N GLY A 85 20.34 -12.87 4.34
CA GLY A 85 20.21 -13.97 3.42
C GLY A 85 21.48 -14.25 2.59
N ALA A 86 21.28 -14.94 1.46
CA ALA A 86 22.34 -15.38 0.57
C ALA A 86 23.12 -14.20 -0.07
N GLY A 87 22.49 -13.05 -0.23
CA GLY A 87 23.12 -11.84 -0.77
C GLY A 87 24.07 -11.13 0.19
N SER A 88 24.03 -11.41 1.49
CA SER A 88 24.82 -10.70 2.51
C SER A 88 26.34 -10.83 2.32
N ALA A 89 26.80 -11.91 1.69
CA ALA A 89 28.22 -12.15 1.42
C ALA A 89 28.70 -11.54 0.09
N CYS A 90 27.82 -11.00 -0.75
CA CYS A 90 28.16 -10.53 -2.09
C CYS A 90 28.47 -9.03 -2.15
N GLY A 91 27.98 -8.26 -1.17
CA GLY A 91 28.08 -6.81 -1.13
C GLY A 91 29.33 -6.30 -0.40
N ARG A 92 29.61 -5.02 -0.59
CA ARG A 92 30.47 -4.23 0.29
C ARG A 92 29.59 -3.30 1.09
N GLU A 93 29.79 -3.29 2.39
CA GLU A 93 29.09 -2.36 3.28
C GLU A 93 29.95 -1.09 3.44
N ASP A 94 29.39 0.05 3.01
CA ASP A 94 29.98 1.36 3.27
C ASP A 94 29.11 2.06 4.34
N ILE A 95 29.74 2.48 5.42
CA ILE A 95 29.06 3.21 6.49
C ILE A 95 28.75 4.62 5.98
N VAL A 96 27.50 4.98 5.95
CA VAL A 96 27.04 6.35 5.70
C VAL A 96 26.68 7.03 7.02
N ALA A 97 27.01 8.31 7.15
CA ALA A 97 26.65 9.10 8.32
C ALA A 97 25.20 9.59 8.16
N ASN A 98 24.27 8.68 8.27
CA ASN A 98 22.82 8.95 8.21
C ASN A 98 22.12 8.11 9.26
N THR A 99 21.15 8.70 9.96
CA THR A 99 20.29 8.02 10.94
C THR A 99 18.92 7.86 10.31
N ALA A 100 18.36 6.66 10.36
CA ALA A 100 17.01 6.45 9.84
C ALA A 100 15.97 7.24 10.68
N PRO A 101 14.84 7.67 10.07
CA PRO A 101 13.78 8.41 10.76
C PRO A 101 13.22 7.65 11.97
N GLN A 102 12.72 8.39 12.96
CA GLN A 102 11.86 7.84 14.00
C GLN A 102 10.40 8.00 13.55
N VAL A 103 9.65 6.91 13.56
CA VAL A 103 8.32 6.81 12.94
C VAL A 103 7.28 6.38 13.97
N ASP A 104 6.09 6.95 13.89
CA ASP A 104 4.92 6.62 14.71
C ASP A 104 3.67 6.64 13.81
N ALA A 105 3.06 5.48 13.60
CA ALA A 105 1.83 5.31 12.83
C ALA A 105 0.58 5.80 13.59
N GLY A 106 0.73 6.14 14.85
CA GLY A 106 -0.39 6.49 15.74
C GLY A 106 -1.06 5.25 16.35
N PRO A 107 -2.10 5.46 17.15
CA PRO A 107 -2.77 4.37 17.87
C PRO A 107 -3.65 3.51 16.96
N ASP A 108 -3.85 2.26 17.36
CA ASP A 108 -4.91 1.41 16.84
C ASP A 108 -6.30 2.00 17.14
N PHE A 109 -7.26 1.81 16.23
CA PHE A 109 -8.61 2.33 16.42
C PHE A 109 -9.70 1.48 15.76
N VAL A 110 -10.94 1.71 16.17
CA VAL A 110 -12.13 1.02 15.66
C VAL A 110 -12.96 1.98 14.83
N VAL A 111 -13.40 1.53 13.66
CA VAL A 111 -14.27 2.31 12.76
C VAL A 111 -15.51 1.52 12.39
N PRO A 112 -16.66 2.17 12.18
CA PRO A 112 -17.84 1.52 11.64
C PRO A 112 -17.60 1.08 10.19
N LYS A 113 -18.17 -0.09 9.79
CA LYS A 113 -18.14 -0.50 8.39
C LYS A 113 -18.74 0.55 7.46
N GLY A 114 -18.33 0.56 6.19
CA GLY A 114 -18.86 1.48 5.19
C GLY A 114 -18.49 2.96 5.43
N THR A 115 -17.48 3.24 6.26
CA THR A 115 -17.10 4.59 6.65
C THR A 115 -15.74 4.95 6.08
N PRO A 116 -15.61 6.04 5.28
CA PRO A 116 -14.33 6.60 4.89
C PRO A 116 -13.55 7.09 6.12
N LEU A 117 -12.23 7.00 6.05
CA LEU A 117 -11.37 7.44 7.15
C LEU A 117 -10.14 8.19 6.65
N VAL A 118 -9.51 8.94 7.54
CA VAL A 118 -8.17 9.48 7.34
C VAL A 118 -7.25 8.94 8.42
N ILE A 119 -6.07 8.50 8.00
CA ILE A 119 -5.00 8.07 8.89
C ILE A 119 -3.87 9.08 8.83
N ILE A 120 -3.21 9.33 9.96
CA ILE A 120 -2.18 10.35 10.08
C ILE A 120 -1.08 9.77 10.96
N GLY A 121 0.13 9.64 10.40
CA GLY A 121 1.32 9.29 11.14
C GLY A 121 2.17 10.50 11.48
N SER A 122 3.28 10.27 12.18
CA SER A 122 4.28 11.28 12.45
C SER A 122 5.68 10.71 12.35
N ALA A 123 6.65 11.55 11.97
CA ALA A 123 8.05 11.15 11.99
C ALA A 123 8.98 12.35 12.28
N THR A 124 10.15 12.02 12.79
CA THR A 124 11.25 12.97 12.98
C THR A 124 12.55 12.35 12.49
N ASP A 125 13.44 13.19 11.99
CA ASP A 125 14.77 12.80 11.55
C ASP A 125 15.80 13.82 12.05
N GLN A 126 17.00 13.34 12.39
CA GLN A 126 18.04 14.22 12.97
C GLN A 126 18.74 15.06 11.91
N GLU A 127 18.89 14.52 10.72
CA GLU A 127 19.66 15.12 9.63
C GLU A 127 18.78 15.76 8.56
N GLN A 128 17.53 15.29 8.41
CA GLN A 128 16.65 15.68 7.33
C GLN A 128 15.44 16.48 7.83
N THR A 129 15.09 17.52 7.07
CA THR A 129 13.87 18.30 7.29
C THR A 129 12.77 17.99 6.27
N SER A 130 13.09 17.21 5.24
CA SER A 130 12.16 16.80 4.19
C SER A 130 12.07 15.28 4.17
N LEU A 131 10.94 14.76 4.58
CA LEU A 131 10.63 13.34 4.62
C LEU A 131 9.55 13.02 3.58
N ALA A 132 9.60 11.80 3.05
CA ALA A 132 8.57 11.26 2.18
C ALA A 132 7.81 10.15 2.90
N TYR A 133 6.48 10.19 2.80
CA TYR A 133 5.56 9.33 3.56
C TYR A 133 4.71 8.49 2.64
N SER A 134 4.53 7.22 2.99
CA SER A 134 3.54 6.34 2.35
C SER A 134 2.80 5.51 3.38
N TRP A 135 1.54 5.16 3.05
CA TRP A 135 0.73 4.21 3.81
C TRP A 135 0.35 3.05 2.91
N GLU A 136 0.56 1.82 3.36
CA GLU A 136 0.37 0.61 2.60
C GLU A 136 -0.40 -0.42 3.42
N GLN A 137 -1.36 -1.13 2.80
CA GLN A 137 -2.07 -2.20 3.47
C GLN A 137 -1.18 -3.45 3.55
N ARG A 138 -1.18 -4.12 4.70
CA ARG A 138 -0.39 -5.33 4.99
C ARG A 138 -1.25 -6.52 5.42
N ASP A 139 -2.33 -6.76 4.70
CA ASP A 139 -3.18 -7.91 4.96
C ASP A 139 -3.10 -8.86 3.79
N LEU A 140 -2.71 -10.10 4.05
CA LEU A 140 -2.77 -11.19 3.08
C LEU A 140 -4.18 -11.78 3.06
N GLY A 141 -4.61 -12.20 1.88
CA GLY A 141 -5.90 -12.85 1.70
C GLY A 141 -5.87 -13.92 0.62
N PRO A 142 -6.98 -14.60 0.39
CA PRO A 142 -7.10 -15.50 -0.75
C PRO A 142 -6.98 -14.72 -2.06
N GLN A 143 -6.53 -15.38 -3.12
CA GLN A 143 -6.59 -14.80 -4.46
C GLN A 143 -8.03 -14.44 -4.82
N ALA A 144 -8.26 -13.24 -5.35
CA ALA A 144 -9.58 -12.76 -5.70
C ALA A 144 -9.54 -11.80 -6.88
N ALA A 145 -10.58 -11.83 -7.71
CA ALA A 145 -10.76 -10.80 -8.73
C ALA A 145 -11.04 -9.43 -8.08
N LEU A 146 -10.58 -8.37 -8.71
CA LEU A 146 -10.75 -7.00 -8.20
C LEU A 146 -12.22 -6.64 -7.94
N ALA A 147 -13.13 -7.18 -8.76
CA ALA A 147 -14.57 -6.95 -8.63
C ALA A 147 -15.29 -7.89 -7.64
N ASP A 148 -14.59 -8.87 -7.05
CA ASP A 148 -15.20 -9.76 -6.07
C ASP A 148 -15.62 -8.98 -4.82
N PRO A 149 -16.70 -9.39 -4.14
CA PRO A 149 -17.13 -8.75 -2.91
C PRO A 149 -16.02 -8.78 -1.82
N ASP A 150 -16.02 -7.76 -0.96
CA ASP A 150 -15.20 -7.78 0.26
C ASP A 150 -15.64 -8.94 1.16
N ASP A 151 -14.76 -9.90 1.37
CA ASP A 151 -14.96 -11.08 2.23
C ASP A 151 -14.30 -10.93 3.62
N GLY A 152 -13.78 -9.75 3.91
CA GLY A 152 -13.06 -9.44 5.16
C GLY A 152 -11.60 -9.85 5.17
N ARG A 153 -11.05 -10.41 4.06
CA ARG A 153 -9.69 -10.95 4.01
C ARG A 153 -8.83 -10.39 2.88
N VAL A 154 -9.45 -10.09 1.74
CA VAL A 154 -8.72 -9.57 0.56
C VAL A 154 -8.16 -8.16 0.80
N PRO A 155 -7.02 -7.79 0.21
CA PRO A 155 -6.55 -6.41 0.24
C PRO A 155 -7.54 -5.48 -0.49
N LEU A 156 -7.73 -4.27 0.05
CA LEU A 156 -8.73 -3.30 -0.44
C LEU A 156 -8.12 -2.00 -0.95
N PHE A 157 -6.93 -1.65 -0.50
CA PHE A 157 -6.30 -0.36 -0.77
C PHE A 157 -5.00 -0.55 -1.54
N ARG A 158 -4.93 0.07 -2.71
CA ARG A 158 -3.72 0.09 -3.53
C ARG A 158 -2.58 0.82 -2.82
N MET A 159 -1.35 0.53 -3.21
CA MET A 159 -0.22 1.38 -2.88
C MET A 159 -0.35 2.73 -3.61
N LEU A 160 0.13 3.79 -2.98
CA LEU A 160 0.28 5.12 -3.60
C LEU A 160 1.73 5.58 -3.45
N GLU A 161 2.16 6.42 -4.39
CA GLU A 161 3.46 7.07 -4.29
C GLU A 161 3.63 7.83 -2.98
N ALA A 162 4.88 7.88 -2.49
CA ALA A 162 5.20 8.62 -1.28
C ALA A 162 5.00 10.13 -1.50
N THR A 163 4.44 10.79 -0.50
CA THR A 163 4.14 12.23 -0.53
C THR A 163 4.88 12.97 0.58
N SER A 164 4.82 14.30 0.56
CA SER A 164 5.32 15.15 1.65
C SER A 164 4.34 15.29 2.81
N LEU A 165 3.16 14.68 2.73
CA LEU A 165 2.12 14.73 3.76
C LEU A 165 2.03 13.37 4.46
N PRO A 166 1.99 13.34 5.80
CA PRO A 166 1.95 12.09 6.57
C PRO A 166 0.56 11.46 6.65
N GLU A 167 -0.45 12.07 6.03
CA GLU A 167 -1.83 11.63 6.02
C GLU A 167 -2.19 10.86 4.76
N ARG A 168 -3.12 9.91 4.89
CA ARG A 168 -3.79 9.24 3.77
C ARG A 168 -5.29 9.15 4.01
N TYR A 169 -6.07 9.49 2.99
CA TYR A 169 -7.52 9.27 2.94
C TYR A 169 -7.80 7.88 2.37
N LEU A 170 -8.70 7.14 2.98
CA LEU A 170 -9.09 5.77 2.62
C LEU A 170 -10.63 5.70 2.44
N PRO A 171 -11.12 5.67 1.20
CA PRO A 171 -10.41 5.88 -0.07
C PRO A 171 -9.99 7.34 -0.27
N ALA A 172 -9.34 7.64 -1.38
CA ALA A 172 -8.92 9.00 -1.74
C ALA A 172 -10.08 10.01 -1.59
N LEU A 173 -9.78 11.21 -1.10
CA LEU A 173 -10.80 12.24 -0.81
C LEU A 173 -11.69 12.56 -2.02
N ALA A 174 -11.12 12.53 -3.24
CA ALA A 174 -11.89 12.75 -4.46
C ALA A 174 -12.96 11.68 -4.67
N THR A 175 -12.66 10.41 -4.39
CA THR A 175 -13.60 9.29 -4.43
C THR A 175 -14.70 9.45 -3.40
N VAL A 176 -14.36 9.87 -2.17
CA VAL A 176 -15.34 10.13 -1.12
C VAL A 176 -16.30 11.25 -1.53
N VAL A 177 -15.79 12.33 -2.10
CA VAL A 177 -16.60 13.51 -2.49
C VAL A 177 -17.48 13.21 -3.71
N SER A 178 -16.99 12.44 -4.69
CA SER A 178 -17.78 12.05 -5.87
C SER A 178 -18.89 11.06 -5.54
N GLY A 179 -18.70 10.25 -4.48
CA GLY A 179 -19.59 9.13 -4.13
C GLY A 179 -19.51 7.96 -5.11
N GLU A 180 -18.53 7.95 -5.99
CA GLU A 180 -18.28 6.84 -6.91
C GLU A 180 -17.59 5.68 -6.20
N VAL A 181 -17.80 4.47 -6.71
CA VAL A 181 -17.08 3.28 -6.21
C VAL A 181 -15.78 3.14 -6.98
N ASP A 182 -14.67 3.23 -6.27
CA ASP A 182 -13.35 2.90 -6.81
C ASP A 182 -12.95 1.49 -6.35
N LEU A 183 -12.81 0.57 -7.30
CA LEU A 183 -12.40 -0.81 -6.98
C LEU A 183 -10.94 -0.91 -6.51
N LYS A 184 -10.13 0.10 -6.79
CA LYS A 184 -8.71 0.18 -6.39
C LYS A 184 -8.54 0.58 -4.91
N GLU A 185 -9.56 1.23 -4.34
CA GLU A 185 -9.60 1.70 -2.96
C GLU A 185 -11.01 1.56 -2.39
N ARG A 186 -11.32 0.37 -1.85
CA ARG A 186 -12.67 0.05 -1.41
C ARG A 186 -12.83 0.25 0.10
N ILE A 187 -13.91 0.93 0.48
CA ILE A 187 -14.32 1.03 1.88
C ILE A 187 -14.75 -0.36 2.37
N PRO A 188 -14.23 -0.86 3.51
CA PRO A 188 -14.63 -2.15 4.07
C PRO A 188 -16.12 -2.24 4.36
N GLN A 189 -16.78 -3.28 3.87
CA GLN A 189 -18.22 -3.50 4.03
C GLN A 189 -18.55 -4.56 5.09
N VAL A 190 -17.55 -5.27 5.57
CA VAL A 190 -17.68 -6.34 6.57
C VAL A 190 -16.68 -6.10 7.71
N GLY A 191 -16.95 -6.74 8.85
CA GLY A 191 -16.03 -6.68 10.00
C GLY A 191 -14.71 -7.35 9.67
N ARG A 192 -13.60 -6.65 9.94
CA ARG A 192 -12.23 -7.13 9.73
C ARG A 192 -11.22 -6.32 10.52
N GLU A 193 -10.05 -6.87 10.71
CA GLU A 193 -8.86 -6.09 11.07
C GLU A 193 -8.07 -5.78 9.79
N MET A 194 -7.48 -4.60 9.74
CA MET A 194 -6.57 -4.16 8.68
C MET A 194 -5.32 -3.61 9.32
N THR A 195 -4.17 -4.09 8.87
CA THR A 195 -2.88 -3.51 9.24
C THR A 195 -2.46 -2.52 8.16
N LEU A 196 -2.25 -1.28 8.56
CA LEU A 196 -1.75 -0.22 7.68
C LEU A 196 -0.35 0.19 8.12
N ARG A 197 0.62 0.02 7.25
CA ARG A 197 2.00 0.39 7.48
C ARG A 197 2.27 1.82 7.04
N PHE A 198 2.78 2.61 7.96
CA PHE A 198 3.32 3.94 7.71
C PHE A 198 4.81 3.85 7.46
N SER A 199 5.25 4.11 6.23
CA SER A 199 6.64 4.06 5.83
C SER A 199 7.17 5.47 5.58
N VAL A 200 8.36 5.77 6.09
CA VAL A 200 9.00 7.09 6.01
C VAL A 200 10.40 6.95 5.43
N ARG A 201 10.72 7.79 4.46
CA ARG A 201 12.00 7.84 3.75
C ARG A 201 12.61 9.22 3.91
N ASP A 202 13.91 9.28 4.23
CA ASP A 202 14.67 10.53 4.42
C ASP A 202 15.38 11.01 3.14
N GLY A 203 15.35 10.21 2.06
CA GLY A 203 16.04 10.52 0.81
C GLY A 203 17.56 10.36 0.86
N ALA A 204 18.12 9.97 2.01
CA ALA A 204 19.55 9.74 2.23
C ALA A 204 19.90 8.26 2.47
N GLY A 205 18.94 7.37 2.26
CA GLY A 205 19.05 5.90 2.41
C GLY A 205 18.44 5.36 3.70
N GLY A 206 17.94 6.20 4.60
CA GLY A 206 17.20 5.78 5.77
C GLY A 206 15.71 5.55 5.43
N VAL A 207 15.20 4.37 5.81
CA VAL A 207 13.79 4.02 5.74
C VAL A 207 13.38 3.36 7.04
N GLN A 208 12.26 3.81 7.59
CA GLN A 208 11.66 3.19 8.77
C GLN A 208 10.15 3.14 8.64
N SER A 209 9.52 2.25 9.37
CA SER A 209 8.08 2.08 9.36
C SER A 209 7.55 1.71 10.73
N ASP A 210 6.24 1.96 10.89
CA ASP A 210 5.44 1.53 12.03
C ASP A 210 4.04 1.13 11.53
N ASP A 211 3.32 0.32 12.28
CA ASP A 211 2.03 -0.24 11.87
C ASP A 211 0.91 0.28 12.78
N ALA A 212 -0.23 0.61 12.19
CA ALA A 212 -1.49 0.85 12.89
C ALA A 212 -2.53 -0.20 12.50
N VAL A 213 -3.24 -0.75 13.49
CA VAL A 213 -4.32 -1.71 13.27
C VAL A 213 -5.67 -1.00 13.33
N ILE A 214 -6.46 -1.16 12.26
CA ILE A 214 -7.81 -0.62 12.17
C ILE A 214 -8.80 -1.79 12.24
N THR A 215 -9.61 -1.82 13.29
CA THR A 215 -10.71 -2.78 13.42
C THR A 215 -11.99 -2.19 12.85
N VAL A 216 -12.56 -2.87 11.86
CA VAL A 216 -13.86 -2.51 11.27
C VAL A 216 -14.97 -3.22 12.04
N ASP A 217 -15.81 -2.45 12.71
CA ASP A 217 -16.97 -2.97 13.46
C ASP A 217 -18.13 -3.29 12.50
N SER A 218 -18.50 -4.56 12.43
CA SER A 218 -19.62 -5.04 11.60
C SER A 218 -20.99 -4.63 12.13
N ASP A 219 -21.11 -4.30 13.40
CA ASP A 219 -22.38 -4.03 14.06
C ASP A 219 -22.77 -2.56 14.02
N SER A 220 -21.83 -1.69 13.62
CA SER A 220 -22.04 -0.26 13.47
C SER A 220 -21.73 0.23 12.04
N GLY A 221 -22.38 1.33 11.65
CA GLY A 221 -22.10 2.01 10.37
C GLY A 221 -23.17 1.86 9.29
N PRO A 222 -22.99 2.56 8.17
CA PRO A 222 -21.92 3.54 7.96
C PRO A 222 -22.09 4.81 8.80
N PHE A 223 -20.99 5.53 9.10
CA PHE A 223 -21.08 6.89 9.63
C PHE A 223 -21.59 7.82 8.52
N LEU A 224 -22.73 8.47 8.76
CA LEU A 224 -23.37 9.37 7.79
C LEU A 224 -23.60 10.74 8.42
N VAL A 225 -23.25 11.79 7.70
CA VAL A 225 -23.65 13.14 8.01
C VAL A 225 -25.03 13.37 7.39
N LEU A 226 -26.07 13.43 8.22
CA LEU A 226 -27.45 13.58 7.76
C LEU A 226 -27.80 15.04 7.48
N THR A 227 -27.22 15.99 8.25
CA THR A 227 -27.47 17.43 8.12
C THR A 227 -26.27 18.21 8.69
N PRO A 228 -25.67 19.16 7.96
CA PRO A 228 -25.93 19.48 6.54
C PRO A 228 -25.38 18.40 5.61
N ASN A 229 -26.11 18.06 4.54
CA ASN A 229 -25.71 17.04 3.56
C ASN A 229 -25.77 17.55 2.10
N GLY A 230 -25.51 18.83 1.91
CA GLY A 230 -25.47 19.52 0.63
C GLY A 230 -26.77 20.26 0.29
N GLY A 231 -26.64 21.46 -0.27
CA GLY A 231 -27.74 22.30 -0.68
C GLY A 231 -28.47 23.08 0.45
N GLU A 232 -28.16 22.82 1.71
CA GLU A 232 -28.69 23.57 2.83
C GLU A 232 -28.06 24.96 2.91
N GLN A 233 -28.89 25.97 3.20
CA GLN A 233 -28.38 27.27 3.56
C GLN A 233 -28.13 27.30 5.07
N LEU A 234 -26.86 27.41 5.42
CA LEU A 234 -26.45 27.62 6.81
C LEU A 234 -26.72 29.08 7.14
N GLY A 235 -27.68 29.31 8.03
CA GLY A 235 -28.06 30.65 8.53
C GLY A 235 -27.04 31.26 9.49
#